data_e5de7622b386af0302a91997f7f1eec4
#
_entry.id   e5de7622b386af0302a91997f7f1eec4
#
_cell.length_a   1.000
_cell.length_b   1.000
_cell.length_c   1.000
_cell.angle_alpha   90.00
_cell.angle_beta   90.00
_cell.angle_gamma   90.00
#
_symmetry.space_group_name_H-M   'P 1'
#
loop_
_entity.id
_entity.type
_entity.pdbx_description
1 polymer ?
#
loop_
_entity_poly.entity_id
_entity_poly.type
_entity_poly.pdbx_seq_one_letter_code
_entity_poly.pdbx_strand_id
1 'polypeptide(L)'
;MSINRNYLVPIGIYLVAFSIVLYYNLSRSLVNDGIWEYLIYSCNLEHGWLNRPLLVNYCIIPTLLPVYVHSVTGVNSYLLFRIWPALFYPLMPVFTYLIARRYFSLKWSLVAVTVLLLNSYFIYFPDVGRVGISLGFMAGMIWAFLGKRIWYLLLFTVLTAFSHYGASVLALALIGGATLLTLLIKKQLIRSGVVVTLVLLLIIGVWFMFMPTKFGGTQVVEAVVTYSEAGKFNKGTSPAVEGVVPSDTKDWVELESREATVQTALGLNFGDLTVPNKVELLSNWAIVGLLTLGLLLMLKNRLLDFNVRSLAFVAYGLVVASVVVPWVSVNYGVTRVLFSSSIVLTLGIPISLQWLGSRLKNLTPFLTALVLLSYGLSTSGIIYRIFGEAKYFYVAAHPQWMSEYLKLLK
;
A
#
# COMPACT_ATOMS: atom_id res chain seq x y z
N MET A 1 7.72 14.01 35.71
CA MET A 1 7.19 12.84 35.02
C MET A 1 8.24 12.40 33.99
N SER A 2 9.03 11.34 34.27
CA SER A 2 10.03 10.87 33.29
C SER A 2 9.31 10.11 32.17
N ILE A 3 9.32 10.66 30.96
CA ILE A 3 8.78 9.96 29.78
C ILE A 3 9.62 8.69 29.60
N ASN A 4 8.96 7.54 29.65
CA ASN A 4 9.63 6.26 29.44
C ASN A 4 10.25 6.25 28.01
N ARG A 5 11.57 6.10 27.92
CA ARG A 5 12.33 6.11 26.64
C ARG A 5 11.78 5.17 25.58
N ASN A 6 11.04 4.15 25.99
CA ASN A 6 10.41 3.22 25.06
C ASN A 6 9.32 3.84 24.16
N TYR A 7 8.74 4.97 24.55
CA TYR A 7 7.72 5.68 23.75
C TYR A 7 8.32 6.77 22.88
N LEU A 8 9.53 7.26 23.18
CA LEU A 8 10.15 8.36 22.42
C LEU A 8 10.44 7.98 20.96
N VAL A 9 10.90 6.74 20.72
CA VAL A 9 11.24 6.30 19.36
C VAL A 9 10.01 6.16 18.47
N PRO A 10 8.92 5.47 18.89
CA PRO A 10 7.67 5.44 18.11
C PRO A 10 7.10 6.84 17.84
N ILE A 11 7.13 7.74 18.81
CA ILE A 11 6.68 9.13 18.64
C ILE A 11 7.56 9.85 17.61
N GLY A 12 8.89 9.71 17.71
CA GLY A 12 9.83 10.29 16.74
C GLY A 12 9.57 9.79 15.32
N ILE A 13 9.36 8.48 15.13
CA ILE A 13 9.01 7.88 13.84
C ILE A 13 7.69 8.47 13.32
N TYR A 14 6.67 8.58 14.19
CA TYR A 14 5.39 9.19 13.81
C TYR A 14 5.56 10.63 13.35
N LEU A 15 6.28 11.45 14.10
CA LEU A 15 6.49 12.87 13.77
C LEU A 15 7.25 13.04 12.46
N VAL A 16 8.31 12.25 12.21
CA VAL A 16 9.05 12.28 10.93
C VAL A 16 8.13 11.88 9.78
N ALA A 17 7.42 10.78 9.92
CA ALA A 17 6.50 10.30 8.90
C ALA A 17 5.35 11.29 8.65
N PHE A 18 4.77 11.85 9.72
CA PHE A 18 3.75 12.88 9.65
C PHE A 18 4.24 14.11 8.89
N SER A 19 5.44 14.60 9.21
CA SER A 19 6.03 15.77 8.56
C SER A 19 6.26 15.51 7.07
N ILE A 20 6.74 14.32 6.68
CA ILE A 20 6.92 13.93 5.28
C ILE A 20 5.57 13.95 4.55
N VAL A 21 4.58 13.24 5.08
CA VAL A 21 3.25 13.11 4.46
C VAL A 21 2.56 14.48 4.38
N LEU A 22 2.61 15.27 5.47
CA LEU A 22 2.02 16.61 5.52
C LEU A 22 2.68 17.56 4.51
N TYR A 23 4.02 17.57 4.44
CA TYR A 23 4.76 18.39 3.49
C TYR A 23 4.34 18.05 2.05
N TYR A 24 4.30 16.79 1.68
CA TYR A 24 3.91 16.39 0.33
C TYR A 24 2.45 16.69 0.04
N ASN A 25 1.55 16.46 0.99
CA ASN A 25 0.14 16.77 0.81
C ASN A 25 -0.12 18.28 0.65
N LEU A 26 0.60 19.14 1.36
CA LEU A 26 0.40 20.57 1.28
C LEU A 26 1.16 21.25 0.12
N SER A 27 2.31 20.70 -0.28
CA SER A 27 3.18 21.30 -1.31
C SER A 27 2.80 20.94 -2.75
N ARG A 28 1.93 19.97 -2.97
CA ARG A 28 1.56 19.48 -4.31
C ARG A 28 0.09 19.73 -4.62
N SER A 29 -0.22 19.88 -5.89
CA SER A 29 -1.60 19.83 -6.38
C SER A 29 -2.16 18.40 -6.22
N LEU A 30 -3.47 18.29 -6.08
CA LEU A 30 -4.15 16.99 -6.14
C LEU A 30 -4.01 16.44 -7.56
N VAL A 31 -3.76 15.15 -7.67
CA VAL A 31 -3.64 14.45 -8.95
C VAL A 31 -4.44 13.14 -8.93
N ASN A 32 -4.90 12.72 -10.09
CA ASN A 32 -5.56 11.42 -10.27
C ASN A 32 -6.64 11.10 -9.20
N ASP A 33 -6.46 9.98 -8.49
CA ASP A 33 -7.38 9.51 -7.45
C ASP A 33 -7.62 10.56 -6.34
N GLY A 34 -6.63 11.40 -6.03
CA GLY A 34 -6.78 12.47 -5.04
C GLY A 34 -7.80 13.54 -5.46
N ILE A 35 -7.88 13.88 -6.75
CA ILE A 35 -8.91 14.77 -7.28
C ILE A 35 -10.29 14.13 -7.13
N TRP A 36 -10.40 12.86 -7.49
CA TRP A 36 -11.64 12.10 -7.36
C TRP A 36 -12.12 12.01 -5.91
N GLU A 37 -11.22 11.68 -5.01
CA GLU A 37 -11.54 11.61 -3.58
C GLU A 37 -12.00 12.96 -3.05
N TYR A 38 -11.36 14.07 -3.48
CA TYR A 38 -11.75 15.42 -3.08
C TYR A 38 -13.12 15.82 -3.65
N LEU A 39 -13.41 15.48 -4.92
CA LEU A 39 -14.73 15.75 -5.51
C LEU A 39 -15.84 15.00 -4.78
N ILE A 40 -15.62 13.75 -4.41
CA ILE A 40 -16.59 12.98 -3.64
C ILE A 40 -16.77 13.56 -2.23
N TYR A 41 -15.65 13.97 -1.60
CA TYR A 41 -15.68 14.66 -0.32
C TYR A 41 -16.49 15.96 -0.39
N SER A 42 -16.25 16.80 -1.40
CA SER A 42 -16.98 18.04 -1.62
C SER A 42 -18.48 17.78 -1.90
N CYS A 43 -18.79 16.77 -2.70
CA CYS A 43 -20.15 16.37 -2.96
C CYS A 43 -20.89 15.91 -1.66
N ASN A 44 -20.19 15.18 -0.79
CA ASN A 44 -20.74 14.79 0.51
C ASN A 44 -20.96 15.97 1.45
N LEU A 45 -20.16 17.04 1.34
CA LEU A 45 -20.35 18.28 2.09
C LEU A 45 -21.62 19.03 1.64
N GLU A 46 -21.88 19.09 0.33
CA GLU A 46 -22.98 19.86 -0.24
C GLU A 46 -24.32 19.14 -0.18
N HIS A 47 -24.32 17.83 -0.45
CA HIS A 47 -25.55 17.05 -0.69
C HIS A 47 -25.80 15.95 0.34
N GLY A 48 -24.90 15.72 1.28
CA GLY A 48 -24.98 14.65 2.25
C GLY A 48 -24.54 13.29 1.70
N TRP A 49 -24.19 12.39 2.61
CA TRP A 49 -23.47 11.14 2.34
C TRP A 49 -24.22 10.12 1.46
N LEU A 50 -25.55 10.08 1.51
CA LEU A 50 -26.32 8.99 0.89
C LEU A 50 -26.87 9.31 -0.52
N ASN A 51 -26.62 10.51 -1.05
CA ASN A 51 -27.25 10.91 -2.30
C ASN A 51 -26.70 10.24 -3.58
N ARG A 52 -25.53 9.59 -3.51
CA ARG A 52 -24.99 8.83 -4.66
C ARG A 52 -24.29 7.56 -4.18
N PRO A 53 -24.69 6.38 -4.67
CA PRO A 53 -24.06 5.11 -4.31
C PRO A 53 -22.74 4.94 -5.05
N LEU A 54 -21.70 5.69 -4.65
CA LEU A 54 -20.34 5.52 -5.15
C LEU A 54 -19.58 4.61 -4.19
N LEU A 55 -18.77 3.70 -4.75
CA LEU A 55 -17.92 2.76 -3.98
C LEU A 55 -17.09 3.47 -2.91
N VAL A 56 -16.58 4.67 -3.21
CA VAL A 56 -15.79 5.49 -2.31
C VAL A 56 -16.59 5.96 -1.10
N ASN A 57 -17.92 6.16 -1.21
CA ASN A 57 -18.76 6.58 -0.10
C ASN A 57 -18.82 5.55 1.03
N TYR A 58 -18.55 4.27 0.74
CA TYR A 58 -18.48 3.23 1.76
C TYR A 58 -17.15 3.24 2.55
N CYS A 59 -16.17 4.04 2.09
CA CYS A 59 -14.94 4.30 2.82
C CYS A 59 -15.18 5.42 3.85
N ILE A 60 -15.94 5.13 4.91
CA ILE A 60 -16.47 6.11 5.88
C ILE A 60 -15.36 6.98 6.49
N ILE A 61 -14.22 6.40 6.83
CA ILE A 61 -13.15 7.11 7.53
C ILE A 61 -12.54 8.24 6.67
N PRO A 62 -12.17 8.03 5.40
CA PRO A 62 -11.65 9.11 4.57
C PRO A 62 -12.72 10.05 3.99
N THR A 63 -13.98 9.63 3.89
CA THR A 63 -15.01 10.41 3.21
C THR A 63 -15.99 11.10 4.14
N LEU A 64 -16.57 10.38 5.10
CA LEU A 64 -17.60 10.90 5.99
C LEU A 64 -17.04 11.58 7.23
N LEU A 65 -16.02 10.97 7.84
CA LEU A 65 -15.48 11.49 9.11
C LEU A 65 -14.88 12.90 8.97
N PRO A 66 -14.10 13.23 7.92
CA PRO A 66 -13.64 14.60 7.73
C PRO A 66 -14.77 15.57 7.39
N VAL A 67 -15.86 15.14 6.71
CA VAL A 67 -17.07 15.97 6.52
C VAL A 67 -17.68 16.37 7.86
N TYR A 68 -17.84 15.38 8.73
CA TYR A 68 -18.38 15.60 10.08
C TYR A 68 -17.48 16.54 10.90
N VAL A 69 -16.15 16.33 10.87
CA VAL A 69 -15.19 17.22 11.56
C VAL A 69 -15.27 18.65 11.02
N HIS A 70 -15.35 18.84 9.69
CA HIS A 70 -15.56 20.15 9.09
C HIS A 70 -16.84 20.81 9.61
N SER A 71 -17.96 20.09 9.61
CA SER A 71 -19.27 20.62 10.03
C SER A 71 -19.30 21.06 11.49
N VAL A 72 -18.54 20.37 12.36
CA VAL A 72 -18.49 20.69 13.80
C VAL A 72 -17.47 21.79 14.11
N THR A 73 -16.33 21.80 13.41
CA THR A 73 -15.20 22.68 13.75
C THR A 73 -15.10 23.94 12.90
N GLY A 74 -15.73 23.97 11.73
CA GLY A 74 -15.58 25.04 10.74
C GLY A 74 -14.21 25.11 10.07
N VAL A 75 -13.32 24.14 10.31
CA VAL A 75 -11.99 24.09 9.65
C VAL A 75 -12.17 24.01 8.14
N ASN A 76 -11.36 24.76 7.38
CA ASN A 76 -11.41 24.77 5.93
C ASN A 76 -11.43 23.34 5.37
N SER A 77 -12.42 23.02 4.55
CA SER A 77 -12.68 21.67 4.04
C SER A 77 -11.53 21.12 3.21
N TYR A 78 -10.95 21.95 2.33
CA TYR A 78 -9.80 21.55 1.52
C TYR A 78 -8.57 21.26 2.37
N LEU A 79 -8.28 22.13 3.33
CA LEU A 79 -7.17 21.94 4.26
C LEU A 79 -7.35 20.66 5.09
N LEU A 80 -8.56 20.41 5.58
CA LEU A 80 -8.90 19.21 6.34
C LEU A 80 -8.69 17.95 5.50
N PHE A 81 -9.17 17.95 4.25
CA PHE A 81 -8.97 16.85 3.32
C PHE A 81 -7.48 16.56 3.10
N ARG A 82 -6.64 17.59 2.99
CA ARG A 82 -5.19 17.45 2.80
C ARG A 82 -4.45 16.94 4.04
N ILE A 83 -4.89 17.32 5.24
CA ILE A 83 -4.26 16.93 6.50
C ILE A 83 -4.71 15.52 6.94
N TRP A 84 -5.94 15.14 6.61
CA TRP A 84 -6.56 13.94 7.12
C TRP A 84 -5.74 12.65 6.92
N PRO A 85 -5.18 12.36 5.74
CA PRO A 85 -4.31 11.20 5.55
C PRO A 85 -3.03 11.27 6.39
N ALA A 86 -2.49 12.48 6.62
CA ALA A 86 -1.27 12.66 7.41
C ALA A 86 -1.45 12.28 8.89
N LEU A 87 -2.68 12.26 9.40
CA LEU A 87 -2.95 11.82 10.78
C LEU A 87 -2.85 10.30 10.95
N PHE A 88 -3.19 9.53 9.94
CA PHE A 88 -3.33 8.07 10.08
C PHE A 88 -2.26 7.26 9.34
N TYR A 89 -1.82 7.75 8.19
CA TYR A 89 -0.84 7.04 7.39
C TYR A 89 0.51 6.84 8.10
N PRO A 90 1.02 7.80 8.89
CA PRO A 90 2.23 7.62 9.71
C PRO A 90 2.18 6.47 10.72
N LEU A 91 1.00 5.95 11.03
CA LEU A 91 0.87 4.74 11.86
C LEU A 91 1.51 3.52 11.20
N MET A 92 1.59 3.49 9.87
CA MET A 92 2.21 2.38 9.14
C MET A 92 3.68 2.15 9.54
N PRO A 93 4.60 3.12 9.44
CA PRO A 93 5.98 2.96 9.90
C PRO A 93 6.09 2.76 11.42
N VAL A 94 5.20 3.35 12.23
CA VAL A 94 5.18 3.12 13.67
C VAL A 94 4.90 1.66 14.00
N PHE A 95 3.84 1.09 13.44
CA PHE A 95 3.51 -0.32 13.69
C PHE A 95 4.54 -1.27 13.07
N THR A 96 5.10 -0.94 11.91
CA THR A 96 6.22 -1.70 11.33
C THR A 96 7.43 -1.71 12.29
N TYR A 97 7.77 -0.56 12.89
CA TYR A 97 8.78 -0.49 13.94
C TYR A 97 8.44 -1.38 15.14
N LEU A 98 7.22 -1.30 15.64
CA LEU A 98 6.79 -2.10 16.79
C LEU A 98 6.81 -3.61 16.50
N ILE A 99 6.53 -4.01 15.26
CA ILE A 99 6.69 -5.39 14.79
C ILE A 99 8.19 -5.76 14.79
N ALA A 100 9.02 -4.93 14.16
CA ALA A 100 10.45 -5.19 14.05
C ALA A 100 11.14 -5.28 15.44
N ARG A 101 10.73 -4.45 16.39
CA ARG A 101 11.29 -4.43 17.77
C ARG A 101 11.06 -5.70 18.55
N ARG A 102 10.14 -6.55 18.14
CA ARG A 102 9.94 -7.87 18.77
C ARG A 102 11.06 -8.86 18.43
N TYR A 103 11.73 -8.64 17.30
CA TYR A 103 12.69 -9.60 16.73
C TYR A 103 14.09 -9.04 16.59
N PHE A 104 14.23 -7.71 16.58
CA PHE A 104 15.49 -7.03 16.31
C PHE A 104 15.86 -6.02 17.40
N SER A 105 17.17 -5.73 17.49
CA SER A 105 17.67 -4.59 18.26
C SER A 105 17.15 -3.27 17.70
N LEU A 106 17.27 -2.17 18.47
CA LEU A 106 16.84 -0.83 18.06
C LEU A 106 17.40 -0.45 16.67
N LYS A 107 18.70 -0.62 16.48
CA LYS A 107 19.40 -0.30 15.23
C LYS A 107 18.74 -0.97 14.02
N TRP A 108 18.53 -2.26 14.09
CA TRP A 108 17.97 -3.05 12.98
C TRP A 108 16.49 -2.81 12.77
N SER A 109 15.76 -2.49 13.81
CA SER A 109 14.36 -2.07 13.68
C SER A 109 14.23 -0.73 12.97
N LEU A 110 15.14 0.21 13.25
CA LEU A 110 15.19 1.48 12.56
C LEU A 110 15.58 1.31 11.08
N VAL A 111 16.52 0.40 10.74
CA VAL A 111 16.84 0.09 9.34
C VAL A 111 15.59 -0.38 8.57
N ALA A 112 14.80 -1.31 9.12
CA ALA A 112 13.57 -1.78 8.47
C ALA A 112 12.59 -0.63 8.20
N VAL A 113 12.39 0.25 9.19
CA VAL A 113 11.48 1.40 9.07
C VAL A 113 12.02 2.46 8.10
N THR A 114 13.32 2.72 8.12
CA THR A 114 13.95 3.68 7.20
C THR A 114 13.76 3.26 5.75
N VAL A 115 13.92 1.98 5.44
CA VAL A 115 13.63 1.48 4.07
C VAL A 115 12.17 1.68 3.70
N LEU A 116 11.23 1.49 4.63
CA LEU A 116 9.82 1.77 4.39
C LEU A 116 9.56 3.27 4.13
N LEU A 117 10.15 4.15 4.94
CA LEU A 117 10.01 5.61 4.79
C LEU A 117 10.66 6.14 3.50
N LEU A 118 11.76 5.53 3.08
CA LEU A 118 12.45 5.87 1.84
C LEU A 118 11.78 5.27 0.60
N ASN A 119 10.78 4.41 0.77
CA ASN A 119 10.05 3.87 -0.36
C ASN A 119 9.30 5.00 -1.09
N SER A 120 9.47 5.10 -2.41
CA SER A 120 8.81 6.12 -3.22
C SER A 120 7.29 6.12 -3.03
N TYR A 121 6.71 4.94 -2.84
CA TYR A 121 5.29 4.82 -2.57
C TYR A 121 4.86 5.38 -1.22
N PHE A 122 5.73 5.37 -0.19
CA PHE A 122 5.40 6.04 1.08
C PHE A 122 5.14 7.53 0.88
N ILE A 123 5.88 8.13 -0.04
CA ILE A 123 5.78 9.56 -0.36
C ILE A 123 4.59 9.86 -1.28
N TYR A 124 4.22 8.92 -2.17
CA TYR A 124 3.19 9.12 -3.19
C TYR A 124 1.78 8.71 -2.79
N PHE A 125 1.63 7.72 -1.93
CA PHE A 125 0.30 7.27 -1.47
C PHE A 125 -0.52 8.30 -0.69
N PRO A 126 0.04 9.36 -0.11
CA PRO A 126 -0.79 10.43 0.45
C PRO A 126 -1.76 11.07 -0.55
N ASP A 127 -1.43 11.04 -1.85
CA ASP A 127 -2.35 11.53 -2.89
C ASP A 127 -3.62 10.67 -3.02
N VAL A 128 -3.60 9.46 -2.46
CA VAL A 128 -4.76 8.57 -2.37
C VAL A 128 -5.09 8.37 -0.88
N GLY A 129 -5.80 9.34 -0.32
CA GLY A 129 -6.05 9.46 1.11
C GLY A 129 -6.59 8.19 1.76
N ARG A 130 -7.59 7.55 1.13
CA ARG A 130 -8.19 6.29 1.62
C ARG A 130 -7.20 5.12 1.69
N VAL A 131 -6.30 4.99 0.71
CA VAL A 131 -5.30 3.91 0.69
C VAL A 131 -4.27 4.13 1.80
N GLY A 132 -3.72 5.34 1.92
CA GLY A 132 -2.75 5.68 2.96
C GLY A 132 -3.30 5.42 4.37
N ILE A 133 -4.51 5.92 4.65
CA ILE A 133 -5.20 5.71 5.94
C ILE A 133 -5.36 4.22 6.23
N SER A 134 -5.83 3.44 5.25
CA SER A 134 -6.05 2.00 5.42
C SER A 134 -4.76 1.23 5.67
N LEU A 135 -3.64 1.62 5.06
CA LEU A 135 -2.32 1.00 5.28
C LEU A 135 -1.80 1.25 6.69
N GLY A 136 -2.06 2.44 7.26
CA GLY A 136 -1.77 2.72 8.66
C GLY A 136 -2.49 1.76 9.60
N PHE A 137 -3.79 1.55 9.37
CA PHE A 137 -4.59 0.62 10.19
C PHE A 137 -4.26 -0.85 9.91
N MET A 138 -3.97 -1.22 8.66
CA MET A 138 -3.55 -2.58 8.32
C MET A 138 -2.23 -2.95 9.00
N ALA A 139 -1.29 -2.03 9.12
CA ALA A 139 -0.06 -2.25 9.89
C ALA A 139 -0.37 -2.48 11.39
N GLY A 140 -1.31 -1.70 11.95
CA GLY A 140 -1.82 -1.90 13.31
C GLY A 140 -2.50 -3.27 13.49
N MET A 141 -3.27 -3.71 12.50
CA MET A 141 -3.90 -5.02 12.48
C MET A 141 -2.86 -6.16 12.49
N ILE A 142 -1.82 -6.08 11.63
CA ILE A 142 -0.73 -7.06 11.60
C ILE A 142 0.03 -7.07 12.94
N TRP A 143 0.33 -5.90 13.51
CA TRP A 143 0.96 -5.80 14.83
C TRP A 143 0.12 -6.45 15.94
N ALA A 144 -1.20 -6.24 15.94
CA ALA A 144 -2.12 -6.81 16.90
C ALA A 144 -2.27 -8.33 16.71
N PHE A 145 -2.33 -8.81 15.46
CA PHE A 145 -2.36 -10.23 15.11
C PHE A 145 -1.13 -10.97 15.66
N LEU A 146 0.07 -10.45 15.38
CA LEU A 146 1.33 -11.01 15.86
C LEU A 146 1.43 -10.93 17.41
N GLY A 147 0.82 -9.91 18.01
CA GLY A 147 0.75 -9.74 19.47
C GLY A 147 -0.35 -10.52 20.16
N LYS A 148 -1.18 -11.27 19.43
CA LYS A 148 -2.36 -11.97 19.93
C LYS A 148 -3.32 -11.05 20.72
N ARG A 149 -3.42 -9.77 20.32
CA ARG A 149 -4.19 -8.73 21.02
C ARG A 149 -5.56 -8.59 20.34
N ILE A 150 -6.51 -9.43 20.70
CA ILE A 150 -7.78 -9.59 19.98
C ILE A 150 -8.57 -8.29 19.83
N TRP A 151 -8.69 -7.46 20.86
CA TRP A 151 -9.46 -6.21 20.81
C TRP A 151 -8.85 -5.18 19.85
N TYR A 152 -7.52 -4.99 19.91
CA TYR A 152 -6.83 -4.12 18.95
C TYR A 152 -6.90 -4.70 17.53
N LEU A 153 -6.85 -6.01 17.42
CA LEU A 153 -6.95 -6.70 16.13
C LEU A 153 -8.33 -6.44 15.49
N LEU A 154 -9.42 -6.60 16.24
CA LEU A 154 -10.77 -6.30 15.77
C LEU A 154 -10.93 -4.81 15.44
N LEU A 155 -10.45 -3.92 16.30
CA LEU A 155 -10.50 -2.48 16.06
C LEU A 155 -9.82 -2.12 14.74
N PHE A 156 -8.57 -2.53 14.56
CA PHE A 156 -7.83 -2.23 13.34
C PHE A 156 -8.38 -2.93 12.10
N THR A 157 -9.01 -4.10 12.25
CA THR A 157 -9.72 -4.78 11.16
C THR A 157 -10.88 -3.92 10.66
N VAL A 158 -11.71 -3.44 11.57
CA VAL A 158 -12.85 -2.56 11.24
C VAL A 158 -12.37 -1.24 10.64
N LEU A 159 -11.35 -0.61 11.24
CA LEU A 159 -10.78 0.64 10.73
C LEU A 159 -10.17 0.47 9.32
N THR A 160 -9.45 -0.63 9.06
CA THR A 160 -8.92 -0.95 7.72
C THR A 160 -10.06 -1.10 6.73
N ALA A 161 -11.08 -1.86 7.12
CA ALA A 161 -12.22 -2.13 6.28
C ALA A 161 -12.95 -0.84 5.90
N PHE A 162 -13.33 -0.01 6.85
CA PHE A 162 -14.03 1.25 6.59
C PHE A 162 -13.14 2.38 6.02
N SER A 163 -11.85 2.14 5.88
CA SER A 163 -10.95 3.08 5.18
C SER A 163 -10.84 2.77 3.69
N HIS A 164 -10.72 1.50 3.30
CA HIS A 164 -10.54 1.12 1.89
C HIS A 164 -10.86 -0.35 1.65
N TYR A 165 -11.82 -0.60 0.76
CA TYR A 165 -12.26 -1.95 0.40
C TYR A 165 -11.13 -2.84 -0.14
N GLY A 166 -10.27 -2.30 -1.02
CA GLY A 166 -9.14 -3.05 -1.58
C GLY A 166 -8.11 -3.47 -0.52
N ALA A 167 -7.84 -2.61 0.46
CA ALA A 167 -6.97 -2.96 1.58
C ALA A 167 -7.56 -4.07 2.44
N SER A 168 -8.89 -4.16 2.54
CA SER A 168 -9.56 -5.25 3.26
C SER A 168 -9.36 -6.59 2.58
N VAL A 169 -9.42 -6.63 1.25
CA VAL A 169 -9.14 -7.84 0.47
C VAL A 169 -7.69 -8.26 0.61
N LEU A 170 -6.75 -7.31 0.55
CA LEU A 170 -5.32 -7.59 0.79
C LEU A 170 -5.07 -8.06 2.23
N ALA A 171 -5.73 -7.45 3.21
CA ALA A 171 -5.65 -7.87 4.60
C ALA A 171 -6.22 -9.28 4.82
N LEU A 172 -7.33 -9.60 4.16
CA LEU A 172 -7.91 -10.94 4.14
C LEU A 172 -6.92 -11.96 3.55
N ALA A 173 -6.32 -11.62 2.41
CA ALA A 173 -5.33 -12.49 1.77
C ALA A 173 -4.09 -12.70 2.66
N LEU A 174 -3.59 -11.64 3.30
CA LEU A 174 -2.43 -11.72 4.19
C LEU A 174 -2.71 -12.52 5.45
N ILE A 175 -3.72 -12.15 6.24
CA ILE A 175 -4.00 -12.79 7.54
C ILE A 175 -4.69 -14.13 7.33
N GLY A 176 -5.65 -14.21 6.42
CA GLY A 176 -6.33 -15.47 6.09
C GLY A 176 -5.35 -16.48 5.50
N GLY A 177 -4.52 -16.04 4.55
CA GLY A 177 -3.47 -16.88 3.96
C GLY A 177 -2.44 -17.35 4.99
N ALA A 178 -1.96 -16.48 5.88
CA ALA A 178 -1.03 -16.85 6.94
C ALA A 178 -1.67 -17.82 7.96
N THR A 179 -2.95 -17.62 8.28
CA THR A 179 -3.72 -18.50 9.17
C THR A 179 -3.89 -19.88 8.54
N LEU A 180 -4.28 -19.91 7.27
CA LEU A 180 -4.42 -21.16 6.50
C LEU A 180 -3.08 -21.90 6.38
N LEU A 181 -2.01 -21.19 6.02
CA LEU A 181 -0.67 -21.77 5.91
C LEU A 181 -0.21 -22.35 7.26
N THR A 182 -0.49 -21.67 8.37
CA THR A 182 -0.18 -22.18 9.71
C THR A 182 -1.00 -23.43 10.05
N LEU A 183 -2.27 -23.44 9.69
CA LEU A 183 -3.13 -24.62 9.87
C LEU A 183 -2.61 -25.83 9.07
N LEU A 184 -2.27 -25.62 7.80
CA LEU A 184 -1.81 -26.70 6.91
C LEU A 184 -0.46 -27.28 7.35
N ILE A 185 0.50 -26.43 7.74
CA ILE A 185 1.88 -26.87 8.06
C ILE A 185 2.01 -27.30 9.53
N LYS A 186 1.44 -26.52 10.45
CA LYS A 186 1.58 -26.76 11.90
C LYS A 186 0.42 -27.51 12.51
N LYS A 187 -0.66 -27.71 11.74
CA LYS A 187 -1.94 -28.26 12.24
C LYS A 187 -2.47 -27.50 13.47
N GLN A 188 -2.13 -26.21 13.56
CA GLN A 188 -2.51 -25.32 14.66
C GLN A 188 -3.45 -24.24 14.15
N LEU A 189 -4.62 -24.14 14.75
CA LEU A 189 -5.61 -23.13 14.44
C LEU A 189 -5.28 -21.83 15.20
N ILE A 190 -5.00 -20.75 14.48
CA ILE A 190 -4.83 -19.41 15.08
C ILE A 190 -6.22 -18.81 15.25
N ARG A 191 -6.82 -18.95 16.44
CA ARG A 191 -8.20 -18.45 16.72
C ARG A 191 -8.39 -16.99 16.33
N SER A 192 -7.45 -16.11 16.67
CA SER A 192 -7.52 -14.69 16.30
C SER A 192 -7.48 -14.47 14.79
N GLY A 193 -6.72 -15.26 14.04
CA GLY A 193 -6.66 -15.20 12.59
C GLY A 193 -7.99 -15.63 11.95
N VAL A 194 -8.60 -16.71 12.48
CA VAL A 194 -9.92 -17.16 12.00
C VAL A 194 -10.99 -16.10 12.26
N VAL A 195 -11.03 -15.53 13.46
CA VAL A 195 -12.02 -14.47 13.79
C VAL A 195 -11.89 -13.28 12.84
N VAL A 196 -10.67 -12.79 12.60
CA VAL A 196 -10.44 -11.66 11.67
C VAL A 196 -10.80 -12.03 10.24
N THR A 197 -10.44 -13.23 9.80
CA THR A 197 -10.81 -13.71 8.46
C THR A 197 -12.32 -13.72 8.28
N LEU A 198 -13.06 -14.22 9.27
CA LEU A 198 -14.52 -14.23 9.23
C LEU A 198 -15.13 -12.82 9.27
N VAL A 199 -14.59 -11.92 10.11
CA VAL A 199 -15.02 -10.52 10.17
C VAL A 199 -14.78 -9.81 8.84
N LEU A 200 -13.59 -9.98 8.22
CA LEU A 200 -13.29 -9.40 6.91
C LEU A 200 -14.21 -9.98 5.82
N LEU A 201 -14.43 -11.29 5.80
CA LEU A 201 -15.33 -11.92 4.85
C LEU A 201 -16.76 -11.39 5.00
N LEU A 202 -17.23 -11.23 6.25
CA LEU A 202 -18.55 -10.66 6.52
C LEU A 202 -18.67 -9.23 6.01
N ILE A 203 -17.69 -8.36 6.34
CA ILE A 203 -17.72 -6.94 5.92
C ILE A 203 -17.61 -6.85 4.39
N ILE A 204 -16.70 -7.60 3.77
CA ILE A 204 -16.56 -7.64 2.31
C ILE A 204 -17.84 -8.16 1.67
N GLY A 205 -18.41 -9.25 2.19
CA GLY A 205 -19.66 -9.81 1.70
C GLY A 205 -20.82 -8.83 1.78
N VAL A 206 -20.96 -8.14 2.93
CA VAL A 206 -21.99 -7.08 3.09
C VAL A 206 -21.76 -5.95 2.08
N TRP A 207 -20.52 -5.51 1.90
CA TRP A 207 -20.23 -4.49 0.88
C TRP A 207 -20.64 -4.92 -0.52
N PHE A 208 -20.27 -6.13 -0.94
CA PHE A 208 -20.65 -6.63 -2.27
C PHE A 208 -22.16 -6.79 -2.44
N MET A 209 -22.90 -7.06 -1.37
CA MET A 209 -24.39 -7.13 -1.43
C MET A 209 -25.04 -5.76 -1.61
N PHE A 210 -24.49 -4.72 -1.00
CA PHE A 210 -25.08 -3.38 -1.03
C PHE A 210 -24.47 -2.47 -2.12
N MET A 211 -23.38 -2.88 -2.76
CA MET A 211 -22.85 -2.12 -3.89
C MET A 211 -23.74 -2.26 -5.13
N PRO A 212 -24.00 -1.17 -5.84
CA PRO A 212 -24.65 -1.25 -7.14
C PRO A 212 -23.82 -2.19 -8.04
N THR A 213 -24.50 -3.13 -8.64
CA THR A 213 -23.96 -4.30 -9.36
C THR A 213 -22.96 -3.98 -10.48
N LYS A 214 -22.83 -2.72 -10.89
CA LYS A 214 -21.90 -2.28 -11.95
C LYS A 214 -20.41 -2.17 -11.51
N PHE A 215 -20.07 -2.31 -10.23
CA PHE A 215 -18.72 -2.02 -9.74
C PHE A 215 -17.99 -3.12 -8.94
N GLY A 216 -18.61 -4.21 -8.57
CA GLY A 216 -17.90 -5.07 -7.62
C GLY A 216 -18.01 -6.57 -7.85
N GLY A 217 -19.15 -7.16 -7.62
CA GLY A 217 -19.28 -8.62 -7.53
C GLY A 217 -19.32 -9.30 -8.89
N THR A 218 -20.02 -8.72 -9.85
CA THR A 218 -20.13 -9.27 -11.21
C THR A 218 -18.80 -9.23 -11.95
N GLN A 219 -18.00 -8.18 -11.78
CA GLN A 219 -16.70 -8.08 -12.43
C GLN A 219 -15.69 -9.13 -11.95
N VAL A 220 -15.69 -9.47 -10.65
CA VAL A 220 -14.81 -10.55 -10.14
C VAL A 220 -15.30 -11.90 -10.68
N VAL A 221 -16.60 -12.14 -10.63
CA VAL A 221 -17.19 -13.39 -11.12
C VAL A 221 -17.07 -13.47 -12.64
N GLU A 222 -17.40 -12.42 -13.38
CA GLU A 222 -17.25 -12.37 -14.83
C GLU A 222 -15.77 -12.46 -15.24
N ALA A 223 -14.84 -11.79 -14.56
CA ALA A 223 -13.42 -11.95 -14.83
C ALA A 223 -12.93 -13.38 -14.57
N VAL A 224 -13.36 -14.03 -13.49
CA VAL A 224 -13.02 -15.42 -13.19
C VAL A 224 -13.66 -16.37 -14.21
N VAL A 225 -14.92 -16.17 -14.57
CA VAL A 225 -15.64 -16.99 -15.55
C VAL A 225 -15.05 -16.78 -16.94
N THR A 226 -14.84 -15.54 -17.37
CA THR A 226 -14.22 -15.23 -18.68
C THR A 226 -12.80 -15.77 -18.75
N TYR A 227 -12.06 -15.77 -17.64
CA TYR A 227 -10.71 -16.35 -17.58
C TYR A 227 -10.73 -17.87 -17.64
N SER A 228 -11.73 -18.51 -17.04
CA SER A 228 -11.91 -19.98 -17.09
C SER A 228 -12.40 -20.47 -18.45
N GLU A 229 -13.22 -19.69 -19.14
CA GLU A 229 -13.78 -20.04 -20.45
C GLU A 229 -12.87 -19.71 -21.62
N ALA A 230 -12.08 -18.63 -21.51
CA ALA A 230 -11.31 -18.15 -22.66
C ALA A 230 -9.98 -18.84 -22.86
N GLY A 231 -9.35 -19.47 -21.85
CA GLY A 231 -8.02 -20.10 -21.98
C GLY A 231 -7.00 -19.27 -22.77
N LYS A 232 -7.41 -18.08 -23.20
CA LYS A 232 -6.68 -17.13 -24.01
C LYS A 232 -6.74 -15.77 -23.35
N PHE A 233 -5.60 -15.10 -23.31
CA PHE A 233 -5.50 -13.68 -23.08
C PHE A 233 -6.40 -12.94 -24.08
N ASN A 234 -7.66 -12.79 -23.79
CA ASN A 234 -8.43 -11.78 -24.47
C ASN A 234 -7.91 -10.46 -23.94
N LYS A 235 -7.35 -9.65 -24.85
CA LYS A 235 -6.95 -8.27 -24.62
C LYS A 235 -8.15 -7.59 -23.98
N GLY A 236 -8.02 -7.40 -22.65
CA GLY A 236 -9.17 -7.23 -21.79
C GLY A 236 -9.97 -6.00 -22.12
N THR A 237 -11.19 -6.23 -22.33
CA THR A 237 -12.19 -5.23 -22.03
C THR A 237 -12.32 -5.16 -20.52
N SER A 238 -11.62 -4.23 -19.88
CA SER A 238 -12.15 -3.68 -18.61
C SER A 238 -13.58 -3.29 -18.93
N PRO A 239 -14.60 -3.76 -18.20
CA PRO A 239 -15.95 -3.29 -18.43
C PRO A 239 -15.92 -1.76 -18.27
N ALA A 240 -15.93 -1.06 -19.39
CA ALA A 240 -16.05 0.37 -19.42
C ALA A 240 -17.31 0.72 -18.62
N VAL A 241 -17.20 1.73 -17.78
CA VAL A 241 -18.37 2.41 -17.25
C VAL A 241 -19.07 2.95 -18.48
N GLU A 242 -20.06 2.18 -18.99
CA GLU A 242 -20.84 2.59 -20.15
C GLU A 242 -21.43 3.97 -19.86
N GLY A 243 -20.95 4.96 -20.60
CA GLY A 243 -21.51 6.30 -20.58
C GLY A 243 -20.58 7.44 -20.16
N VAL A 244 -19.33 7.19 -19.71
CA VAL A 244 -18.49 8.28 -19.15
C VAL A 244 -17.16 8.49 -19.87
N VAL A 245 -16.64 7.52 -20.62
CA VAL A 245 -15.40 7.70 -21.43
C VAL A 245 -15.51 6.87 -22.71
N PRO A 246 -15.11 7.39 -23.88
CA PRO A 246 -15.01 6.59 -25.09
C PRO A 246 -14.08 5.41 -24.84
N SER A 247 -14.56 4.21 -25.11
CA SER A 247 -13.91 2.91 -24.82
C SER A 247 -12.52 2.76 -25.45
N ASP A 248 -12.24 3.51 -26.51
CA ASP A 248 -11.11 3.25 -27.39
C ASP A 248 -9.75 3.79 -26.90
N THR A 249 -9.74 4.69 -25.89
CA THR A 249 -8.48 5.33 -25.46
C THR A 249 -7.94 4.82 -24.14
N LYS A 250 -8.79 4.27 -23.24
CA LYS A 250 -8.40 3.88 -21.89
C LYS A 250 -7.66 2.56 -21.82
N ASP A 251 -8.11 1.59 -22.61
CA ASP A 251 -7.57 0.23 -22.53
C ASP A 251 -6.13 0.14 -23.08
N TRP A 252 -5.81 0.95 -24.09
CA TRP A 252 -4.47 1.00 -24.66
C TRP A 252 -3.46 1.66 -23.73
N VAL A 253 -3.84 2.77 -23.07
CA VAL A 253 -2.95 3.50 -22.17
C VAL A 253 -2.65 2.69 -20.91
N GLU A 254 -3.61 1.95 -20.36
CA GLU A 254 -3.38 1.10 -19.19
C GLU A 254 -2.56 -0.16 -19.53
N LEU A 255 -2.75 -0.77 -20.68
CA LEU A 255 -1.97 -1.91 -21.16
C LEU A 255 -0.53 -1.51 -21.52
N GLU A 256 -0.35 -0.42 -22.27
CA GLU A 256 0.98 0.10 -22.61
C GLU A 256 1.74 0.54 -21.35
N SER A 257 1.09 1.21 -20.41
CA SER A 257 1.71 1.60 -19.15
C SER A 257 2.11 0.39 -18.29
N ARG A 258 1.36 -0.70 -18.34
CA ARG A 258 1.66 -1.95 -17.64
C ARG A 258 2.84 -2.68 -18.29
N GLU A 259 2.83 -2.87 -19.62
CA GLU A 259 3.95 -3.50 -20.32
C GLU A 259 5.23 -2.71 -20.12
N ALA A 260 5.18 -1.39 -20.24
CA ALA A 260 6.30 -0.51 -19.98
C ALA A 260 6.80 -0.62 -18.52
N THR A 261 5.89 -0.70 -17.55
CA THR A 261 6.26 -0.85 -16.12
C THR A 261 6.92 -2.20 -15.85
N VAL A 262 6.37 -3.29 -16.40
CA VAL A 262 6.94 -4.65 -16.23
C VAL A 262 8.28 -4.75 -16.96
N GLN A 263 8.38 -4.25 -18.20
CA GLN A 263 9.62 -4.22 -18.96
C GLN A 263 10.71 -3.43 -18.23
N THR A 264 10.37 -2.25 -17.69
CA THR A 264 11.29 -1.45 -16.91
C THR A 264 11.68 -2.14 -15.59
N ALA A 265 10.73 -2.72 -14.88
CA ALA A 265 11.00 -3.43 -13.63
C ALA A 265 11.90 -4.65 -13.83
N LEU A 266 11.78 -5.34 -14.97
CA LEU A 266 12.64 -6.45 -15.37
C LEU A 266 13.94 -6.00 -16.03
N GLY A 267 14.09 -4.70 -16.35
CA GLY A 267 15.26 -4.13 -16.99
C GLY A 267 15.40 -4.51 -18.46
N LEU A 268 14.34 -4.90 -19.13
CA LEU A 268 14.37 -5.29 -20.55
C LEU A 268 14.73 -4.12 -21.45
N ASN A 269 14.44 -2.89 -21.01
CA ASN A 269 14.80 -1.63 -21.67
C ASN A 269 15.96 -0.89 -20.97
N PHE A 270 16.81 -1.59 -20.21
CA PHE A 270 17.89 -0.96 -19.42
C PHE A 270 18.82 -0.08 -20.25
N GLY A 271 19.09 -0.46 -21.51
CA GLY A 271 19.92 0.32 -22.43
C GLY A 271 19.39 1.73 -22.66
N ASP A 272 18.07 1.86 -22.79
CA ASP A 272 17.38 3.09 -23.18
C ASP A 272 17.07 4.00 -21.98
N LEU A 273 17.29 3.51 -20.76
CA LEU A 273 17.05 4.30 -19.56
C LEU A 273 18.10 5.39 -19.37
N THR A 274 17.65 6.54 -18.87
CA THR A 274 18.56 7.61 -18.41
C THR A 274 19.37 7.16 -17.20
N VAL A 275 20.47 7.85 -16.89
CA VAL A 275 21.31 7.50 -15.74
C VAL A 275 20.53 7.47 -14.41
N PRO A 276 19.70 8.48 -14.09
CA PRO A 276 18.88 8.45 -12.88
C PRO A 276 17.94 7.23 -12.84
N ASN A 277 17.27 6.90 -13.93
CA ASN A 277 16.41 5.74 -14.04
C ASN A 277 17.16 4.42 -13.83
N LYS A 278 18.37 4.29 -14.37
CA LYS A 278 19.26 3.13 -14.15
C LYS A 278 19.62 2.97 -12.68
N VAL A 279 19.98 4.07 -12.01
CA VAL A 279 20.30 4.04 -10.58
C VAL A 279 19.07 3.68 -9.75
N GLU A 280 17.90 4.22 -10.08
CA GLU A 280 16.65 3.88 -9.40
C GLU A 280 16.32 2.39 -9.56
N LEU A 281 16.42 1.87 -10.77
CA LEU A 281 16.17 0.47 -11.06
C LEU A 281 17.12 -0.47 -10.32
N LEU A 282 18.41 -0.18 -10.35
CA LEU A 282 19.44 -0.95 -9.62
C LEU A 282 19.22 -0.91 -8.10
N SER A 283 18.82 0.26 -7.58
CA SER A 283 18.50 0.41 -6.14
C SER A 283 17.25 -0.42 -5.77
N ASN A 284 16.22 -0.42 -6.61
CA ASN A 284 15.04 -1.24 -6.42
C ASN A 284 15.37 -2.74 -6.48
N TRP A 285 16.21 -3.17 -7.43
CA TRP A 285 16.66 -4.56 -7.51
C TRP A 285 17.46 -4.98 -6.28
N ALA A 286 18.32 -4.10 -5.77
CA ALA A 286 19.07 -4.38 -4.55
C ALA A 286 18.12 -4.57 -3.35
N ILE A 287 17.08 -3.73 -3.22
CA ILE A 287 16.06 -3.89 -2.18
C ILE A 287 15.29 -5.19 -2.37
N VAL A 288 14.80 -5.49 -3.57
CA VAL A 288 14.06 -6.74 -3.86
C VAL A 288 14.95 -7.96 -3.61
N GLY A 289 16.22 -7.91 -3.99
CA GLY A 289 17.20 -8.96 -3.70
C GLY A 289 17.38 -9.19 -2.19
N LEU A 290 17.52 -8.10 -1.41
CA LEU A 290 17.59 -8.19 0.05
C LEU A 290 16.30 -8.72 0.68
N LEU A 291 15.14 -8.31 0.18
CA LEU A 291 13.85 -8.83 0.64
C LEU A 291 13.73 -10.33 0.37
N THR A 292 14.09 -10.76 -0.83
CA THR A 292 14.06 -12.18 -1.24
C THR A 292 15.03 -13.02 -0.41
N LEU A 293 16.29 -12.56 -0.27
CA LEU A 293 17.27 -13.22 0.58
C LEU A 293 16.78 -13.30 2.03
N GLY A 294 16.24 -12.18 2.54
CA GLY A 294 15.67 -12.12 3.88
C GLY A 294 14.53 -13.11 4.09
N LEU A 295 13.64 -13.25 3.12
CA LEU A 295 12.58 -14.25 3.16
C LEU A 295 13.14 -15.66 3.25
N LEU A 296 14.10 -16.01 2.37
CA LEU A 296 14.73 -17.32 2.37
C LEU A 296 15.42 -17.63 3.72
N LEU A 297 16.09 -16.62 4.29
CA LEU A 297 16.70 -16.72 5.60
C LEU A 297 15.66 -16.82 6.73
N MET A 298 14.54 -16.09 6.62
CA MET A 298 13.41 -16.18 7.57
C MET A 298 12.83 -17.61 7.61
N LEU A 299 12.69 -18.25 6.48
CA LEU A 299 12.15 -19.62 6.41
C LEU A 299 13.03 -20.61 7.18
N LYS A 300 14.35 -20.40 7.19
CA LYS A 300 15.33 -21.21 7.92
C LYS A 300 15.50 -20.77 9.39
N ASN A 301 15.21 -19.53 9.70
CA ASN A 301 15.48 -18.95 11.03
C ASN A 301 14.38 -19.33 12.04
N ARG A 302 14.73 -20.17 13.02
CA ARG A 302 13.82 -20.59 14.08
C ARG A 302 13.57 -19.51 15.15
N LEU A 303 14.33 -18.42 15.17
CA LEU A 303 14.16 -17.31 16.12
C LEU A 303 12.90 -16.47 15.82
N LEU A 304 12.42 -16.51 14.58
CA LEU A 304 11.20 -15.85 14.20
C LEU A 304 9.97 -16.75 14.41
N ASP A 305 8.93 -16.17 14.98
CA ASP A 305 7.65 -16.86 15.13
C ASP A 305 7.14 -17.37 13.78
N PHE A 306 6.52 -18.55 13.81
CA PHE A 306 5.97 -19.14 12.59
C PHE A 306 4.93 -18.22 11.93
N ASN A 307 4.16 -17.47 12.70
CA ASN A 307 3.17 -16.54 12.19
C ASN A 307 3.81 -15.41 11.34
N VAL A 308 4.97 -14.87 11.76
CA VAL A 308 5.70 -13.87 10.96
C VAL A 308 6.22 -14.49 9.67
N ARG A 309 6.76 -15.70 9.74
CA ARG A 309 7.26 -16.42 8.56
C ARG A 309 6.13 -16.70 7.57
N SER A 310 4.97 -17.12 8.07
CA SER A 310 3.77 -17.35 7.25
C SER A 310 3.28 -16.05 6.59
N LEU A 311 3.20 -14.96 7.38
CA LEU A 311 2.85 -13.64 6.83
C LEU A 311 3.83 -13.17 5.76
N ALA A 312 5.14 -13.30 6.01
CA ALA A 312 6.17 -12.90 5.03
C ALA A 312 6.10 -13.75 3.75
N PHE A 313 5.87 -15.04 3.89
CA PHE A 313 5.71 -15.94 2.73
C PHE A 313 4.47 -15.59 1.92
N VAL A 314 3.32 -15.38 2.57
CA VAL A 314 2.07 -14.96 1.89
C VAL A 314 2.23 -13.58 1.26
N ALA A 315 2.84 -12.62 1.97
CA ALA A 315 3.11 -11.28 1.45
C ALA A 315 3.96 -11.32 0.17
N TYR A 316 5.04 -12.12 0.18
CA TYR A 316 5.88 -12.30 -1.00
C TYR A 316 5.14 -13.01 -2.14
N GLY A 317 4.36 -14.04 -1.82
CA GLY A 317 3.52 -14.74 -2.78
C GLY A 317 2.50 -13.81 -3.45
N LEU A 318 1.90 -12.89 -2.70
CA LEU A 318 0.99 -11.87 -3.26
C LEU A 318 1.72 -10.91 -4.20
N VAL A 319 2.95 -10.49 -3.87
CA VAL A 319 3.78 -9.66 -4.76
C VAL A 319 4.09 -10.41 -6.05
N VAL A 320 4.54 -11.66 -5.96
CA VAL A 320 4.80 -12.50 -7.15
C VAL A 320 3.52 -12.68 -7.95
N ALA A 321 2.40 -13.00 -7.30
CA ALA A 321 1.12 -13.15 -7.97
C ALA A 321 0.68 -11.87 -8.68
N SER A 322 0.91 -10.70 -8.08
CA SER A 322 0.57 -9.41 -8.70
C SER A 322 1.40 -9.10 -9.95
N VAL A 323 2.59 -9.67 -10.08
CA VAL A 323 3.42 -9.54 -11.28
C VAL A 323 3.03 -10.57 -12.34
N VAL A 324 2.84 -11.84 -11.92
CA VAL A 324 2.62 -12.97 -12.84
C VAL A 324 1.17 -13.05 -13.29
N VAL A 325 0.20 -12.73 -12.42
CA VAL A 325 -1.23 -12.83 -12.72
C VAL A 325 -1.75 -11.47 -13.17
N PRO A 326 -2.01 -11.28 -14.48
CA PRO A 326 -2.42 -10.00 -15.04
C PRO A 326 -3.66 -9.39 -14.38
N TRP A 327 -4.63 -10.23 -14.02
CA TRP A 327 -5.84 -9.78 -13.35
C TRP A 327 -5.56 -9.06 -12.01
N VAL A 328 -4.63 -9.57 -11.21
CA VAL A 328 -4.25 -8.93 -9.94
C VAL A 328 -3.59 -7.58 -10.21
N SER A 329 -2.71 -7.49 -11.21
CA SER A 329 -2.01 -6.25 -11.55
C SER A 329 -2.95 -5.16 -12.09
N VAL A 330 -3.95 -5.53 -12.89
CA VAL A 330 -4.92 -4.58 -13.46
C VAL A 330 -5.87 -4.04 -12.38
N ASN A 331 -6.40 -4.91 -11.52
CA ASN A 331 -7.42 -4.50 -10.54
C ASN A 331 -6.84 -3.88 -9.25
N TYR A 332 -5.65 -4.34 -8.81
CA TYR A 332 -5.06 -3.86 -7.54
C TYR A 332 -3.81 -3.00 -7.74
N GLY A 333 -3.16 -3.10 -8.87
CA GLY A 333 -1.85 -2.50 -9.13
C GLY A 333 -0.73 -3.21 -8.36
N VAL A 334 0.33 -3.62 -9.07
CA VAL A 334 1.52 -4.29 -8.48
C VAL A 334 2.09 -3.48 -7.33
N THR A 335 2.11 -2.18 -7.50
CA THR A 335 2.67 -1.21 -6.55
C THR A 335 1.93 -1.17 -5.23
N ARG A 336 0.59 -1.23 -5.25
CA ARG A 336 -0.26 -1.28 -4.04
C ARG A 336 -0.03 -2.57 -3.27
N VAL A 337 0.06 -3.71 -3.98
CA VAL A 337 0.34 -5.03 -3.37
C VAL A 337 1.73 -5.05 -2.75
N LEU A 338 2.76 -4.59 -3.50
CA LEU A 338 4.14 -4.52 -3.01
C LEU A 338 4.23 -3.65 -1.75
N PHE A 339 3.62 -2.46 -1.78
CA PHE A 339 3.70 -1.54 -0.66
C PHE A 339 2.94 -2.04 0.58
N SER A 340 1.75 -2.59 0.40
CA SER A 340 1.00 -3.24 1.50
C SER A 340 1.77 -4.40 2.11
N SER A 341 2.41 -5.20 1.26
CA SER A 341 3.26 -6.33 1.67
C SER A 341 4.54 -5.88 2.36
N SER A 342 5.04 -4.67 2.07
CA SER A 342 6.27 -4.12 2.64
C SER A 342 6.22 -3.97 4.16
N ILE A 343 5.02 -3.84 4.77
CA ILE A 343 4.84 -3.82 6.23
C ILE A 343 5.52 -5.03 6.89
N VAL A 344 5.47 -6.17 6.24
CA VAL A 344 6.08 -7.42 6.74
C VAL A 344 7.41 -7.71 6.05
N LEU A 345 7.49 -7.49 4.74
CA LEU A 345 8.67 -7.85 3.95
C LEU A 345 9.92 -7.05 4.33
N THR A 346 9.77 -5.78 4.77
CA THR A 346 10.92 -4.98 5.23
C THR A 346 11.66 -5.59 6.41
N LEU A 347 11.04 -6.52 7.16
CA LEU A 347 11.73 -7.30 8.19
C LEU A 347 12.82 -8.22 7.60
N GLY A 348 12.75 -8.55 6.32
CA GLY A 348 13.78 -9.32 5.62
C GLY A 348 15.10 -8.58 5.49
N ILE A 349 15.08 -7.26 5.35
CA ILE A 349 16.28 -6.46 5.12
C ILE A 349 17.30 -6.52 6.27
N PRO A 350 16.91 -6.31 7.54
CA PRO A 350 17.81 -6.53 8.67
C PRO A 350 18.44 -7.92 8.68
N ILE A 351 17.67 -8.95 8.37
CA ILE A 351 18.15 -10.34 8.35
C ILE A 351 19.20 -10.54 7.26
N SER A 352 18.92 -10.05 6.06
CA SER A 352 19.84 -10.12 4.93
C SER A 352 21.14 -9.37 5.21
N LEU A 353 21.04 -8.13 5.72
CA LEU A 353 22.20 -7.31 6.03
C LEU A 353 23.04 -7.90 7.19
N GLN A 354 22.40 -8.48 8.21
CA GLN A 354 23.11 -9.19 9.28
C GLN A 354 23.84 -10.43 8.75
N TRP A 355 23.19 -11.20 7.89
CA TRP A 355 23.79 -12.38 7.28
C TRP A 355 24.95 -12.02 6.36
N LEU A 356 24.78 -11.02 5.48
CA LEU A 356 25.86 -10.51 4.63
C LEU A 356 27.03 -9.99 5.48
N GLY A 357 26.72 -9.22 6.53
CA GLY A 357 27.73 -8.69 7.44
C GLY A 357 28.52 -9.76 8.19
N SER A 358 27.88 -10.88 8.55
CA SER A 358 28.58 -12.02 9.15
C SER A 358 29.56 -12.71 8.19
N ARG A 359 29.28 -12.62 6.87
CA ARG A 359 30.11 -13.20 5.81
C ARG A 359 31.21 -12.25 5.34
N LEU A 360 30.90 -10.96 5.26
CA LEU A 360 31.76 -9.95 4.66
C LEU A 360 32.51 -9.09 5.69
N LYS A 361 32.74 -9.57 6.91
CA LYS A 361 33.46 -8.94 8.01
C LYS A 361 33.42 -7.40 7.96
N ASN A 362 32.90 -6.73 8.93
CA ASN A 362 32.89 -5.27 9.11
C ASN A 362 32.29 -4.41 7.96
N LEU A 363 31.88 -4.99 6.83
CA LEU A 363 31.25 -4.24 5.74
C LEU A 363 29.75 -3.93 5.98
N THR A 364 29.15 -4.50 7.02
CA THR A 364 27.73 -4.31 7.31
C THR A 364 27.32 -2.84 7.44
N PRO A 365 28.05 -1.96 8.16
CA PRO A 365 27.69 -0.54 8.24
C PRO A 365 27.75 0.13 6.87
N PHE A 366 28.79 -0.18 6.10
CA PHE A 366 28.97 0.36 4.75
C PHE A 366 27.85 -0.10 3.81
N LEU A 367 27.55 -1.40 3.77
CA LEU A 367 26.46 -1.94 2.95
C LEU A 367 25.11 -1.34 3.35
N THR A 368 24.88 -1.21 4.66
CA THR A 368 23.64 -0.57 5.16
C THR A 368 23.55 0.88 4.70
N ALA A 369 24.62 1.64 4.86
CA ALA A 369 24.68 3.03 4.41
C ALA A 369 24.50 3.14 2.90
N LEU A 370 25.20 2.30 2.13
CA LEU A 370 25.10 2.29 0.67
C LEU A 370 23.67 2.02 0.20
N VAL A 371 23.00 1.00 0.77
CA VAL A 371 21.60 0.67 0.43
C VAL A 371 20.66 1.80 0.79
N LEU A 372 20.78 2.37 1.99
CA LEU A 372 19.89 3.47 2.42
C LEU A 372 20.14 4.75 1.62
N LEU A 373 21.39 5.09 1.33
CA LEU A 373 21.74 6.28 0.55
C LEU A 373 21.29 6.13 -0.91
N SER A 374 21.64 5.02 -1.58
CA SER A 374 21.24 4.82 -2.98
C SER A 374 19.73 4.82 -3.15
N TYR A 375 19.02 4.15 -2.24
CA TYR A 375 17.57 4.11 -2.25
C TYR A 375 16.95 5.47 -1.93
N GLY A 376 17.46 6.17 -0.92
CA GLY A 376 17.00 7.51 -0.55
C GLY A 376 17.27 8.55 -1.63
N LEU A 377 18.42 8.54 -2.27
CA LEU A 377 18.74 9.46 -3.36
C LEU A 377 17.87 9.22 -4.60
N SER A 378 17.60 7.96 -4.94
CA SER A 378 16.76 7.62 -6.09
C SER A 378 15.28 7.97 -5.82
N THR A 379 14.78 7.65 -4.61
CA THR A 379 13.37 7.87 -4.27
C THR A 379 13.04 9.33 -4.01
N SER A 380 13.94 10.11 -3.42
CA SER A 380 13.73 11.55 -3.17
C SER A 380 13.72 12.42 -4.43
N GLY A 381 14.15 11.87 -5.57
CA GLY A 381 14.30 12.62 -6.82
C GLY A 381 15.56 13.51 -6.85
N ILE A 382 16.43 13.46 -5.82
CA ILE A 382 17.69 14.24 -5.80
C ILE A 382 18.59 13.85 -6.96
N ILE A 383 18.69 12.55 -7.26
CA ILE A 383 19.52 12.05 -8.36
C ILE A 383 19.08 12.64 -9.71
N TYR A 384 17.78 12.77 -9.94
CA TYR A 384 17.25 13.37 -11.17
C TYR A 384 17.64 14.84 -11.28
N ARG A 385 17.61 15.58 -10.17
CA ARG A 385 18.03 16.99 -10.15
C ARG A 385 19.52 17.15 -10.43
N ILE A 386 20.36 16.25 -9.92
CA ILE A 386 21.83 16.25 -10.16
C ILE A 386 22.11 16.11 -11.67
N PHE A 387 21.33 15.29 -12.37
CA PHE A 387 21.47 15.09 -13.82
C PHE A 387 20.63 16.04 -14.67
N GLY A 388 20.00 17.08 -14.07
CA GLY A 388 19.19 18.06 -14.77
C GLY A 388 17.87 17.51 -15.32
N GLU A 389 17.43 16.36 -14.84
CA GLU A 389 16.19 15.72 -15.23
C GLU A 389 15.07 15.99 -14.23
N ALA A 390 13.83 16.09 -14.72
CA ALA A 390 12.67 16.07 -13.84
C ALA A 390 12.27 14.62 -13.57
N LYS A 391 12.14 14.24 -12.31
CA LYS A 391 11.50 12.99 -11.98
C LYS A 391 10.01 13.13 -12.31
N TYR A 392 9.60 12.58 -13.44
CA TYR A 392 8.19 12.55 -13.82
C TYR A 392 7.46 11.57 -12.89
N PHE A 393 6.88 12.11 -11.85
CA PHE A 393 5.87 11.41 -11.10
C PHE A 393 4.58 11.53 -11.88
N TYR A 394 4.04 10.44 -12.37
CA TYR A 394 2.77 10.32 -13.08
C TYR A 394 1.90 11.58 -13.00
N VAL A 395 2.05 12.46 -13.95
CA VAL A 395 1.19 13.61 -14.13
C VAL A 395 0.55 13.45 -15.49
N ALA A 396 -0.50 12.69 -15.54
CA ALA A 396 -1.43 12.80 -16.63
C ALA A 396 -2.84 12.97 -16.06
N ALA A 397 -3.07 14.12 -15.45
CA ALA A 397 -4.43 14.63 -15.40
C ALA A 397 -4.77 15.08 -16.82
N HIS A 398 -5.52 14.31 -17.56
CA HIS A 398 -6.12 14.78 -18.80
C HIS A 398 -7.16 15.85 -18.44
N PRO A 399 -6.97 17.14 -18.80
CA PRO A 399 -7.91 18.20 -18.45
C PRO A 399 -9.31 18.01 -19.02
N GLN A 400 -9.42 17.21 -20.07
CA GLN A 400 -10.68 17.00 -20.79
C GLN A 400 -11.74 16.24 -19.98
N TRP A 401 -11.40 15.18 -19.29
CA TRP A 401 -12.43 14.48 -18.51
C TRP A 401 -12.76 15.16 -17.17
N MET A 402 -11.93 16.06 -16.68
CA MET A 402 -12.29 16.89 -15.53
C MET A 402 -13.42 17.87 -15.88
N SER A 403 -13.42 18.43 -17.11
CA SER A 403 -14.49 19.32 -17.58
C SER A 403 -15.82 18.58 -17.83
N GLU A 404 -15.77 17.36 -18.32
CA GLU A 404 -16.96 16.53 -18.53
C GLU A 404 -17.55 16.03 -17.21
N TYR A 405 -16.70 15.68 -16.25
CA TYR A 405 -17.15 15.24 -14.92
C TYR A 405 -17.75 16.37 -14.10
N LEU A 406 -17.22 17.58 -14.18
CA LEU A 406 -17.82 18.78 -13.56
C LEU A 406 -19.18 19.12 -14.19
N LYS A 407 -19.45 18.73 -15.45
CA LYS A 407 -20.77 18.84 -16.08
C LYS A 407 -21.76 17.78 -15.55
N LEU A 408 -21.28 16.62 -15.13
CA LEU A 408 -22.10 15.55 -14.54
C LEU A 408 -22.42 15.78 -13.06
N LEU A 409 -21.65 16.63 -12.39
CA LEU A 409 -21.88 17.02 -10.98
C LEU A 409 -22.83 18.21 -10.81
N LYS A 410 -23.09 18.98 -11.90
CA LYS A 410 -24.14 19.99 -11.98
C LYS A 410 -25.45 19.36 -12.40
#